data_0610ab95637408f63a7438ca038279f9
#
_entry.id   0610ab95637408f63a7438ca038279f9
#
_cell.length_a   1.000
_cell.length_b   1.000
_cell.length_c   1.000
_cell.angle_alpha   90.00
_cell.angle_beta   90.00
_cell.angle_gamma   90.00
#
_symmetry.space_group_name_H-M   'P 1'
#
loop_
_entity.id
_entity.type
_entity.pdbx_description
1 polymer ?
#
loop_
_entity_poly.entity_id
_entity_poly.type
_entity_poly.pdbx_seq_one_letter_code
_entity_poly.pdbx_strand_id
1 'polypeptide(L)'
;MSRSPYEASIWGHLVAMLGNEYAVAGIMGWWKGESGLYPQRCEGDFVYSGGTYPKSDAITARINAGRGTEDGRIGFSGAGVTTSDPRYRATWWVNGSRYGPGYGLAQWTGGDRKGAMWDYWNTERWDGVSIADTFFQCFYCVHEMRTSYGACYRAMISATNVRDAMWQFGYWYQTGGSAAWTDEIVADRLPWGTDIYNRYTGTTPEPPGPLPPIDPDPEPPPWEGGTRLPAWILSKKEVNNNNVKRFYRTRNPRKL
;
A
#
# COMPACT_ATOMS: atom_id res chain seq x y z
N MET A 1 5.86 -7.05 -19.14
CA MET A 1 4.94 -7.70 -18.17
C MET A 1 3.51 -7.61 -18.70
N SER A 2 2.70 -8.64 -18.54
CA SER A 2 1.29 -8.62 -18.91
C SER A 2 0.54 -7.56 -18.09
N ARG A 3 -0.51 -7.02 -18.69
CA ARG A 3 -1.38 -6.03 -18.04
C ARG A 3 -2.26 -6.72 -17.01
N SER A 4 -2.41 -6.14 -15.82
CA SER A 4 -3.39 -6.63 -14.83
C SER A 4 -4.81 -6.44 -15.35
N PRO A 5 -5.72 -7.40 -15.16
CA PRO A 5 -7.14 -7.23 -15.51
C PRO A 5 -7.82 -6.12 -14.67
N TYR A 6 -7.24 -5.76 -13.53
CA TYR A 6 -7.76 -4.73 -12.63
C TYR A 6 -7.27 -3.31 -12.92
N GLU A 7 -6.29 -3.15 -13.83
CA GLU A 7 -5.61 -1.88 -14.06
C GLU A 7 -6.57 -0.74 -14.42
N ALA A 8 -7.50 -0.98 -15.34
CA ALA A 8 -8.48 0.04 -15.76
C ALA A 8 -9.44 0.44 -14.64
N SER A 9 -9.89 -0.52 -13.85
CA SER A 9 -10.77 -0.27 -12.69
C SER A 9 -10.06 0.55 -11.63
N ILE A 10 -8.80 0.19 -11.29
CA ILE A 10 -7.97 0.93 -10.33
C ILE A 10 -7.77 2.37 -10.78
N TRP A 11 -7.43 2.58 -12.06
CA TRP A 11 -7.28 3.91 -12.64
C TRP A 11 -8.54 4.75 -12.45
N GLY A 12 -9.70 4.23 -12.90
CA GLY A 12 -10.98 4.94 -12.79
C GLY A 12 -11.35 5.31 -11.36
N HIS A 13 -11.15 4.39 -10.41
CA HIS A 13 -11.42 4.65 -9.00
C HIS A 13 -10.52 5.75 -8.43
N LEU A 14 -9.23 5.69 -8.67
CA LEU A 14 -8.28 6.68 -8.14
C LEU A 14 -8.46 8.06 -8.77
N VAL A 15 -8.73 8.14 -10.09
CA VAL A 15 -9.02 9.43 -10.76
C VAL A 15 -10.26 10.08 -10.14
N ALA A 16 -11.33 9.30 -9.92
CA ALA A 16 -12.54 9.82 -9.31
C ALA A 16 -12.33 10.37 -7.88
N MET A 17 -11.36 9.82 -7.14
CA MET A 17 -11.09 10.21 -5.75
C MET A 17 -10.06 11.34 -5.60
N LEU A 18 -9.06 11.39 -6.48
CA LEU A 18 -7.92 12.32 -6.38
C LEU A 18 -8.00 13.49 -7.36
N GLY A 19 -8.66 13.32 -8.50
CA GLY A 19 -8.77 14.34 -9.54
C GLY A 19 -7.44 14.72 -10.20
N ASN A 20 -6.38 13.91 -10.01
CA ASN A 20 -5.04 14.18 -10.51
C ASN A 20 -4.44 12.92 -11.16
N GLU A 21 -4.31 12.93 -12.47
CA GLU A 21 -3.84 11.79 -13.25
C GLU A 21 -2.36 11.46 -13.02
N TYR A 22 -1.53 12.45 -12.70
CA TYR A 22 -0.13 12.22 -12.32
C TYR A 22 -0.05 11.46 -10.99
N ALA A 23 -0.87 11.85 -10.01
CA ALA A 23 -0.97 11.14 -8.74
C ALA A 23 -1.39 9.69 -8.93
N VAL A 24 -2.42 9.46 -9.75
CA VAL A 24 -2.93 8.11 -10.03
C VAL A 24 -1.87 7.25 -10.69
N ALA A 25 -1.20 7.78 -11.72
CA ALA A 25 -0.11 7.07 -12.40
C ALA A 25 1.05 6.77 -11.44
N GLY A 26 1.38 7.72 -10.57
CA GLY A 26 2.42 7.56 -9.55
C GLY A 26 2.10 6.44 -8.55
N ILE A 27 0.90 6.43 -8.00
CA ILE A 27 0.42 5.38 -7.09
C ILE A 27 0.41 4.02 -7.79
N MET A 28 -0.16 3.94 -8.99
CA MET A 28 -0.26 2.69 -9.73
C MET A 28 1.10 2.16 -10.19
N GLY A 29 2.03 3.04 -10.57
CA GLY A 29 3.41 2.66 -10.88
C GLY A 29 4.11 2.04 -9.67
N TRP A 30 3.89 2.60 -8.48
CA TRP A 30 4.37 2.02 -7.24
C TRP A 30 3.74 0.65 -6.96
N TRP A 31 2.41 0.56 -6.99
CA TRP A 31 1.67 -0.67 -6.75
C TRP A 31 1.95 -1.78 -7.75
N LYS A 32 2.31 -1.42 -8.98
CA LYS A 32 2.75 -2.42 -9.97
C LYS A 32 3.97 -3.19 -9.50
N GLY A 33 4.89 -2.53 -8.80
CA GLY A 33 6.04 -3.19 -8.18
C GLY A 33 5.68 -3.98 -6.92
N GLU A 34 4.68 -3.55 -6.17
CA GLU A 34 4.27 -4.22 -4.92
C GLU A 34 3.41 -5.46 -5.18
N SER A 35 2.35 -5.29 -5.95
CA SER A 35 1.32 -6.32 -6.13
C SER A 35 1.11 -6.76 -7.58
N GLY A 36 1.75 -6.11 -8.55
CA GLY A 36 1.41 -6.27 -9.96
C GLY A 36 0.04 -5.71 -10.32
N LEU A 37 -0.55 -4.88 -9.45
CA LEU A 37 -1.94 -4.39 -9.52
C LEU A 37 -2.99 -5.51 -9.33
N TYR A 38 -2.68 -6.50 -8.49
CA TYR A 38 -3.64 -7.55 -8.09
C TYR A 38 -4.07 -7.31 -6.64
N PRO A 39 -5.37 -7.00 -6.40
CA PRO A 39 -5.86 -6.61 -5.07
C PRO A 39 -5.87 -7.76 -4.05
N GLN A 40 -5.90 -9.02 -4.50
CA GLN A 40 -5.80 -10.18 -3.62
C GLN A 40 -4.36 -10.58 -3.30
N ARG A 41 -3.34 -9.92 -3.87
CA ARG A 41 -1.96 -10.36 -3.77
C ARG A 41 -1.44 -10.38 -2.34
N CYS A 42 -0.92 -11.54 -1.94
CA CYS A 42 -0.15 -11.71 -0.71
C CYS A 42 1.34 -11.71 -1.02
N GLU A 43 2.12 -11.12 -0.13
CA GLU A 43 3.57 -11.21 -0.18
C GLU A 43 4.03 -12.68 -0.16
N GLY A 44 5.01 -13.01 -1.01
CA GLY A 44 5.54 -14.38 -1.08
C GLY A 44 4.72 -15.35 -1.92
N ASP A 45 3.60 -14.93 -2.50
CA ASP A 45 2.91 -15.70 -3.53
C ASP A 45 3.54 -15.42 -4.89
N PHE A 46 4.58 -16.18 -5.22
CA PHE A 46 5.34 -16.02 -6.46
C PHE A 46 4.86 -16.95 -7.59
N VAL A 47 3.91 -17.81 -7.31
CA VAL A 47 3.42 -18.77 -8.31
C VAL A 47 2.40 -18.05 -9.17
N TYR A 48 2.89 -17.50 -10.27
CA TYR A 48 2.06 -17.04 -11.34
C TYR A 48 1.81 -18.17 -12.33
N SER A 49 0.63 -18.74 -12.31
CA SER A 49 0.20 -19.70 -13.31
C SER A 49 -1.05 -19.18 -14.00
N GLY A 50 -0.92 -18.72 -15.25
CA GLY A 50 -2.05 -18.32 -16.08
C GLY A 50 -2.90 -17.17 -15.54
N GLY A 51 -2.34 -16.27 -14.74
CA GLY A 51 -3.06 -15.11 -14.19
C GLY A 51 -3.69 -15.35 -12.81
N THR A 52 -3.42 -16.47 -12.17
CA THR A 52 -3.94 -16.80 -10.85
C THR A 52 -2.85 -16.77 -9.79
N TYR A 53 -3.24 -16.39 -8.57
CA TYR A 53 -2.44 -16.45 -7.36
C TYR A 53 -3.14 -17.39 -6.36
N PRO A 54 -3.04 -18.72 -6.52
CA PRO A 54 -3.89 -19.66 -5.80
C PRO A 54 -3.75 -19.57 -4.27
N LYS A 55 -2.58 -19.21 -3.75
CA LYS A 55 -2.40 -18.96 -2.32
C LYS A 55 -3.09 -17.67 -1.88
N SER A 56 -2.93 -16.60 -2.64
CA SER A 56 -3.57 -15.30 -2.38
C SER A 56 -5.09 -15.42 -2.45
N ASP A 57 -5.62 -16.15 -3.42
CA ASP A 57 -7.05 -16.38 -3.58
C ASP A 57 -7.63 -17.18 -2.41
N ALA A 58 -6.95 -18.25 -1.99
CA ALA A 58 -7.34 -19.04 -0.82
C ALA A 58 -7.31 -18.22 0.47
N ILE A 59 -6.29 -17.38 0.64
CA ILE A 59 -6.16 -16.48 1.79
C ILE A 59 -7.30 -15.45 1.78
N THR A 60 -7.56 -14.82 0.64
CA THR A 60 -8.66 -13.85 0.47
C THR A 60 -10.01 -14.46 0.81
N ALA A 61 -10.28 -15.68 0.36
CA ALA A 61 -11.51 -16.39 0.69
C ALA A 61 -11.67 -16.60 2.22
N ARG A 62 -10.58 -16.94 2.91
CA ARG A 62 -10.58 -17.08 4.37
C ARG A 62 -10.76 -15.77 5.10
N ILE A 63 -10.12 -14.69 4.63
CA ILE A 63 -10.31 -13.36 5.19
C ILE A 63 -11.79 -12.96 5.08
N ASN A 64 -12.38 -13.12 3.90
CA ASN A 64 -13.79 -12.79 3.68
C ASN A 64 -14.73 -13.63 4.58
N ALA A 65 -14.45 -14.93 4.74
CA ALA A 65 -15.23 -15.81 5.63
C ALA A 65 -15.08 -15.44 7.12
N GLY A 66 -13.97 -14.84 7.51
CA GLY A 66 -13.73 -14.40 8.89
C GLY A 66 -14.28 -13.01 9.22
N ARG A 67 -14.93 -12.34 8.29
CA ARG A 67 -15.51 -11.00 8.50
C ARG A 67 -16.43 -10.99 9.72
N GLY A 68 -16.33 -9.94 10.53
CA GLY A 68 -17.14 -9.79 11.75
C GLY A 68 -16.64 -10.59 12.95
N THR A 69 -15.57 -11.36 12.80
CA THR A 69 -15.03 -12.17 13.91
C THR A 69 -13.68 -11.66 14.40
N GLU A 70 -13.42 -11.81 15.70
CA GLU A 70 -12.12 -11.47 16.30
C GLU A 70 -11.00 -12.35 15.76
N ASP A 71 -11.25 -13.64 15.56
CA ASP A 71 -10.27 -14.55 14.98
C ASP A 71 -9.89 -14.19 13.54
N GLY A 72 -10.85 -13.72 12.75
CA GLY A 72 -10.60 -13.18 11.42
C GLY A 72 -9.73 -11.95 11.45
N ARG A 73 -10.01 -11.02 12.36
CA ARG A 73 -9.21 -9.82 12.58
C ARG A 73 -7.77 -10.15 12.96
N ILE A 74 -7.60 -11.00 13.96
CA ILE A 74 -6.28 -11.43 14.44
C ILE A 74 -5.52 -12.15 13.31
N GLY A 75 -6.19 -13.06 12.61
CA GLY A 75 -5.59 -13.80 11.50
C GLY A 75 -5.14 -12.89 10.36
N PHE A 76 -5.90 -11.84 10.03
CA PHE A 76 -5.54 -10.88 8.99
C PHE A 76 -4.42 -9.93 9.43
N SER A 77 -4.54 -9.34 10.60
CA SER A 77 -3.57 -8.35 11.08
C SER A 77 -2.26 -9.00 11.55
N GLY A 78 -2.31 -10.23 12.01
CA GLY A 78 -1.20 -10.89 12.69
C GLY A 78 -0.92 -10.29 14.08
N ALA A 79 -1.76 -9.35 14.55
CA ALA A 79 -1.59 -8.70 15.84
C ALA A 79 -1.87 -9.69 16.98
N GLY A 80 -0.97 -9.76 17.96
CA GLY A 80 -1.16 -10.58 19.14
C GLY A 80 -0.98 -12.09 18.94
N VAL A 81 -0.63 -12.55 17.73
CA VAL A 81 -0.33 -13.97 17.48
C VAL A 81 1.17 -14.21 17.31
N THR A 82 1.61 -15.39 17.70
CA THR A 82 2.99 -15.85 17.47
C THR A 82 3.06 -16.64 16.17
N THR A 83 4.28 -16.81 15.63
CA THR A 83 4.48 -17.65 14.43
C THR A 83 4.07 -19.11 14.63
N SER A 84 3.93 -19.56 15.88
CA SER A 84 3.45 -20.89 16.25
C SER A 84 1.92 -20.98 16.37
N ASP A 85 1.21 -19.86 16.43
CA ASP A 85 -0.25 -19.82 16.55
C ASP A 85 -0.89 -20.44 15.30
N PRO A 86 -1.82 -21.42 15.46
CA PRO A 86 -2.51 -22.05 14.32
C PRO A 86 -3.28 -21.05 13.46
N ARG A 87 -3.83 -19.98 14.05
CA ARG A 87 -4.56 -18.92 13.34
C ARG A 87 -3.63 -18.18 12.40
N TYR A 88 -2.44 -17.84 12.87
CA TYR A 88 -1.41 -17.18 12.07
C TYR A 88 -0.89 -18.10 10.96
N ARG A 89 -0.54 -19.35 11.28
CA ARG A 89 -0.08 -20.34 10.30
C ARG A 89 -1.13 -20.65 9.24
N ALA A 90 -2.38 -20.77 9.66
CA ALA A 90 -3.45 -21.13 8.76
C ALA A 90 -3.74 -20.07 7.71
N THR A 91 -3.45 -18.79 8.00
CA THR A 91 -3.78 -17.67 7.13
C THR A 91 -2.60 -17.15 6.31
N TRP A 92 -1.40 -17.05 6.89
CA TRP A 92 -0.41 -16.12 6.37
C TRP A 92 1.04 -16.58 6.38
N TRP A 93 1.33 -17.79 6.80
CA TRP A 93 2.72 -18.12 7.03
C TRP A 93 3.61 -17.99 5.78
N VAL A 94 4.45 -16.97 5.77
CA VAL A 94 5.60 -16.83 4.87
C VAL A 94 6.75 -16.24 5.69
N ASN A 95 7.84 -16.97 5.80
CA ASN A 95 9.15 -16.53 6.31
C ASN A 95 9.23 -16.12 7.79
N GLY A 96 8.38 -16.60 8.67
CA GLY A 96 8.54 -16.37 10.12
C GLY A 96 8.40 -14.91 10.56
N SER A 97 7.82 -14.05 9.74
CA SER A 97 7.62 -12.64 10.08
C SER A 97 6.55 -12.48 11.16
N ARG A 98 6.88 -11.75 12.20
CA ARG A 98 5.99 -11.43 13.33
C ARG A 98 4.71 -10.71 12.91
N TYR A 99 4.69 -10.08 11.73
CA TYR A 99 3.62 -9.18 11.29
C TYR A 99 2.79 -9.74 10.12
N GLY A 100 3.04 -10.97 9.72
CA GLY A 100 2.44 -11.56 8.54
C GLY A 100 2.85 -10.85 7.24
N PRO A 101 2.54 -11.45 6.08
CA PRO A 101 2.89 -10.90 4.78
C PRO A 101 2.09 -9.65 4.46
N GLY A 102 2.63 -8.83 3.54
CA GLY A 102 1.88 -7.75 2.93
C GLY A 102 0.69 -8.27 2.14
N TYR A 103 -0.38 -7.47 2.08
CA TYR A 103 -1.61 -7.83 1.37
C TYR A 103 -2.12 -6.68 0.50
N GLY A 104 -2.70 -7.04 -0.63
CA GLY A 104 -3.44 -6.13 -1.49
C GLY A 104 -2.56 -5.23 -2.35
N LEU A 105 -3.16 -4.20 -2.94
CA LEU A 105 -2.53 -3.31 -3.91
C LEU A 105 -1.28 -2.63 -3.37
N ALA A 106 -1.36 -2.05 -2.18
CA ALA A 106 -0.25 -1.34 -1.54
C ALA A 106 0.65 -2.24 -0.67
N GLN A 107 0.38 -3.55 -0.64
CA GLN A 107 1.08 -4.50 0.23
C GLN A 107 1.08 -4.02 1.68
N TRP A 108 -0.12 -3.69 2.21
CA TRP A 108 -0.26 -3.31 3.61
C TRP A 108 0.38 -4.36 4.51
N THR A 109 1.36 -3.93 5.27
CA THR A 109 2.17 -4.78 6.15
C THR A 109 2.14 -4.17 7.55
N GLY A 110 2.33 -5.00 8.56
CA GLY A 110 2.25 -4.56 9.95
C GLY A 110 0.86 -4.71 10.53
N GLY A 111 0.81 -5.17 11.80
CA GLY A 111 -0.44 -5.48 12.47
C GLY A 111 -1.37 -4.29 12.61
N ASP A 112 -0.81 -3.12 12.87
CA ASP A 112 -1.62 -1.91 13.07
C ASP A 112 -2.27 -1.42 11.78
N ARG A 113 -1.53 -1.39 10.67
CA ARG A 113 -2.09 -0.96 9.37
C ARG A 113 -3.12 -1.96 8.84
N LYS A 114 -2.83 -3.25 8.93
CA LYS A 114 -3.79 -4.28 8.52
C LYS A 114 -4.99 -4.34 9.46
N GLY A 115 -4.78 -4.17 10.75
CA GLY A 115 -5.87 -4.05 11.73
C GLY A 115 -6.80 -2.89 11.42
N ALA A 116 -6.25 -1.71 11.13
CA ALA A 116 -7.04 -0.54 10.75
C ALA A 116 -7.79 -0.76 9.42
N MET A 117 -7.15 -1.42 8.44
CA MET A 117 -7.83 -1.79 7.19
C MET A 117 -8.98 -2.76 7.43
N TRP A 118 -8.79 -3.76 8.31
CA TRP A 118 -9.83 -4.68 8.71
C TRP A 118 -11.00 -3.97 9.38
N ASP A 119 -10.71 -3.15 10.39
CA ASP A 119 -11.73 -2.44 11.16
C ASP A 119 -12.57 -1.53 10.23
N TYR A 120 -11.91 -0.88 9.26
CA TYR A 120 -12.58 -0.05 8.28
C TYR A 120 -13.45 -0.87 7.31
N TRP A 121 -12.94 -2.02 6.83
CA TRP A 121 -13.67 -2.92 5.93
C TRP A 121 -14.85 -3.58 6.64
N ASN A 122 -14.76 -3.80 7.95
CA ASN A 122 -15.78 -4.45 8.76
C ASN A 122 -16.95 -3.53 9.13
N THR A 123 -17.01 -2.32 8.58
CA THR A 123 -18.17 -1.42 8.74
C THR A 123 -19.32 -1.81 7.81
N GLU A 124 -20.54 -1.41 8.17
CA GLU A 124 -21.76 -1.65 7.37
C GLU A 124 -21.64 -1.16 5.92
N ARG A 125 -20.87 -0.07 5.72
CA ARG A 125 -20.61 0.50 4.38
C ARG A 125 -20.08 -0.53 3.38
N TRP A 126 -19.35 -1.54 3.84
CA TRP A 126 -18.68 -2.53 3.01
C TRP A 126 -19.32 -3.91 3.08
N ASP A 127 -20.60 -3.99 3.50
CA ASP A 127 -21.31 -5.25 3.56
C ASP A 127 -21.40 -5.91 2.17
N GLY A 128 -21.05 -7.20 2.13
CA GLY A 128 -21.01 -7.98 0.88
C GLY A 128 -19.81 -7.67 -0.03
N VAL A 129 -18.95 -6.70 0.32
CA VAL A 129 -17.76 -6.35 -0.47
C VAL A 129 -16.58 -7.18 -0.01
N SER A 130 -15.83 -7.77 -0.96
CA SER A 130 -14.59 -8.48 -0.67
C SER A 130 -13.49 -7.53 -0.20
N ILE A 131 -12.62 -7.98 0.72
CA ILE A 131 -11.41 -7.23 1.08
C ILE A 131 -10.45 -7.04 -0.11
N ALA A 132 -10.55 -7.89 -1.13
CA ALA A 132 -9.80 -7.79 -2.39
C ALA A 132 -10.54 -6.97 -3.46
N ASP A 133 -11.60 -6.26 -3.10
CA ASP A 133 -12.28 -5.38 -4.04
C ASP A 133 -11.42 -4.17 -4.39
N THR A 134 -11.32 -3.83 -5.69
CA THR A 134 -10.47 -2.74 -6.15
C THR A 134 -10.94 -1.38 -5.68
N PHE A 135 -12.27 -1.16 -5.65
CA PHE A 135 -12.83 0.10 -5.16
C PHE A 135 -12.56 0.27 -3.67
N PHE A 136 -12.80 -0.79 -2.88
CA PHE A 136 -12.49 -0.78 -1.46
C PHE A 136 -11.02 -0.42 -1.19
N GLN A 137 -10.08 -1.10 -1.84
CA GLN A 137 -8.65 -0.87 -1.57
C GLN A 137 -8.16 0.50 -2.05
N CYS A 138 -8.64 0.99 -3.19
CA CYS A 138 -8.37 2.37 -3.63
C CYS A 138 -8.95 3.38 -2.65
N PHE A 139 -10.18 3.16 -2.20
CA PHE A 139 -10.84 4.03 -1.23
C PHE A 139 -10.10 4.04 0.10
N TYR A 140 -9.73 2.86 0.62
CA TYR A 140 -8.98 2.75 1.86
C TYR A 140 -7.63 3.45 1.78
N CYS A 141 -6.89 3.30 0.69
CA CYS A 141 -5.64 4.02 0.49
C CYS A 141 -5.81 5.55 0.57
N VAL A 142 -6.80 6.09 -0.15
CA VAL A 142 -7.09 7.53 -0.12
C VAL A 142 -7.58 7.97 1.27
N HIS A 143 -8.40 7.16 1.94
CA HIS A 143 -8.81 7.40 3.32
C HIS A 143 -7.61 7.42 4.26
N GLU A 144 -6.73 6.43 4.19
CA GLU A 144 -5.53 6.35 5.02
C GLU A 144 -4.58 7.54 4.76
N MET A 145 -4.42 7.96 3.50
CA MET A 145 -3.67 9.16 3.16
C MET A 145 -4.27 10.42 3.81
N ARG A 146 -5.58 10.59 3.77
CA ARG A 146 -6.28 11.75 4.36
C ARG A 146 -6.20 11.79 5.87
N THR A 147 -6.30 10.64 6.53
CA THR A 147 -6.41 10.56 7.98
C THR A 147 -5.07 10.40 8.69
N SER A 148 -4.12 9.72 8.07
CA SER A 148 -2.87 9.32 8.72
C SER A 148 -1.61 9.84 8.02
N TYR A 149 -1.72 10.17 6.73
CA TYR A 149 -0.61 10.63 5.89
C TYR A 149 -1.00 11.91 5.14
N GLY A 150 -1.48 12.93 5.86
CA GLY A 150 -1.99 14.16 5.26
C GLY A 150 -1.00 14.89 4.35
N ALA A 151 0.31 14.82 4.65
CA ALA A 151 1.35 15.34 3.75
C ALA A 151 1.36 14.61 2.41
N CYS A 152 1.27 13.27 2.44
CA CYS A 152 1.14 12.48 1.22
C CYS A 152 -0.10 12.88 0.41
N TYR A 153 -1.26 12.98 1.05
CA TYR A 153 -2.49 13.37 0.37
C TYR A 153 -2.37 14.72 -0.34
N ARG A 154 -1.85 15.75 0.35
CA ARG A 154 -1.64 17.08 -0.24
C ARG A 154 -0.68 17.03 -1.42
N ALA A 155 0.43 16.32 -1.28
CA ALA A 155 1.39 16.15 -2.37
C ALA A 155 0.76 15.44 -3.59
N MET A 156 -0.08 14.41 -3.35
CA MET A 156 -0.75 13.71 -4.43
C MET A 156 -1.71 14.60 -5.21
N ILE A 157 -2.57 15.37 -4.54
CA ILE A 157 -3.53 16.23 -5.25
C ILE A 157 -2.86 17.41 -5.98
N SER A 158 -1.63 17.77 -5.65
CA SER A 158 -0.85 18.84 -6.27
C SER A 158 0.28 18.37 -7.18
N ALA A 159 0.45 17.08 -7.39
CA ALA A 159 1.50 16.53 -8.22
C ALA A 159 1.42 17.06 -9.67
N THR A 160 2.57 17.44 -10.25
CA THR A 160 2.66 18.02 -11.58
C THR A 160 3.29 17.10 -12.61
N ASN A 161 3.84 15.97 -12.17
CA ASN A 161 4.39 14.93 -13.04
C ASN A 161 4.40 13.57 -12.31
N VAL A 162 4.54 12.51 -13.09
CA VAL A 162 4.52 11.12 -12.56
C VAL A 162 5.66 10.83 -11.60
N ARG A 163 6.87 11.35 -11.89
CA ARG A 163 8.04 11.10 -11.03
C ARG A 163 7.86 11.69 -9.65
N ASP A 164 7.41 12.95 -9.59
CA ASP A 164 7.11 13.64 -8.32
C ASP A 164 6.05 12.88 -7.55
N ALA A 165 4.93 12.53 -8.18
CA ALA A 165 3.88 11.75 -7.56
C ALA A 165 4.38 10.42 -7.00
N MET A 166 5.18 9.68 -7.76
CA MET A 166 5.77 8.42 -7.28
C MET A 166 6.69 8.65 -6.09
N TRP A 167 7.50 9.70 -6.14
CA TRP A 167 8.43 10.03 -5.07
C TRP A 167 7.70 10.41 -3.79
N GLN A 168 6.72 11.30 -3.87
CA GLN A 168 5.92 11.75 -2.72
C GLN A 168 5.13 10.60 -2.09
N PHE A 169 4.48 9.77 -2.92
CA PHE A 169 3.79 8.59 -2.43
C PHE A 169 4.74 7.61 -1.75
N GLY A 170 5.88 7.35 -2.38
CA GLY A 170 6.91 6.49 -1.83
C GLY A 170 7.42 6.98 -0.48
N TYR A 171 7.85 8.23 -0.43
CA TYR A 171 8.45 8.84 0.76
C TYR A 171 7.49 8.87 1.94
N TRP A 172 6.30 9.41 1.75
CA TRP A 172 5.35 9.60 2.85
C TRP A 172 4.56 8.35 3.23
N TYR A 173 4.27 7.48 2.27
CA TYR A 173 3.31 6.39 2.47
C TYR A 173 3.95 5.01 2.52
N GLN A 174 5.00 4.75 1.73
CA GLN A 174 5.57 3.42 1.54
C GLN A 174 6.89 3.18 2.27
N THR A 175 7.83 4.14 2.23
CA THR A 175 9.20 3.92 2.72
C THR A 175 9.45 4.43 4.13
N GLY A 176 8.45 5.01 4.77
CA GLY A 176 8.57 5.56 6.13
C GLY A 176 9.52 6.77 6.21
N GLY A 177 9.62 7.58 5.14
CA GLY A 177 10.43 8.80 5.11
C GLY A 177 11.91 8.58 4.74
N SER A 178 12.26 7.47 4.10
CA SER A 178 13.62 7.24 3.60
C SER A 178 13.78 7.76 2.18
N ALA A 179 14.40 8.94 2.01
CA ALA A 179 14.62 9.54 0.70
C ALA A 179 15.49 8.66 -0.22
N ALA A 180 16.65 8.21 0.27
CA ALA A 180 17.57 7.39 -0.52
C ALA A 180 16.94 6.10 -1.03
N TRP A 181 16.12 5.46 -0.20
CA TRP A 181 15.41 4.26 -0.61
C TRP A 181 14.26 4.56 -1.56
N THR A 182 13.57 5.68 -1.36
CA THR A 182 12.53 6.15 -2.28
C THR A 182 13.11 6.44 -3.67
N ASP A 183 14.28 7.12 -3.74
CA ASP A 183 14.97 7.40 -5.00
C ASP A 183 15.31 6.13 -5.77
N GLU A 184 15.85 5.11 -5.10
CA GLU A 184 16.19 3.82 -5.70
C GLU A 184 14.95 3.14 -6.31
N ILE A 185 13.86 3.07 -5.54
CA ILE A 185 12.63 2.42 -6.00
C ILE A 185 11.96 3.22 -7.12
N VAL A 186 11.93 4.54 -7.03
CA VAL A 186 11.35 5.39 -8.08
C VAL A 186 12.14 5.24 -9.38
N ALA A 187 13.47 5.20 -9.33
CA ALA A 187 14.29 4.99 -10.51
C ALA A 187 13.95 3.66 -11.24
N ASP A 188 13.71 2.60 -10.49
CA ASP A 188 13.34 1.29 -11.04
C ASP A 188 11.90 1.26 -11.59
N ARG A 189 10.97 1.94 -10.92
CA ARG A 189 9.53 1.83 -11.19
C ARG A 189 8.94 2.95 -12.06
N LEU A 190 9.65 4.05 -12.26
CA LEU A 190 9.18 5.19 -13.05
C LEU A 190 8.70 4.81 -14.47
N PRO A 191 9.36 3.88 -15.19
CA PRO A 191 8.86 3.43 -16.49
C PRO A 191 7.43 2.88 -16.44
N TRP A 192 7.05 2.23 -15.35
CA TRP A 192 5.70 1.68 -15.20
C TRP A 192 4.65 2.77 -14.96
N GLY A 193 4.96 3.74 -14.08
CA GLY A 193 4.08 4.88 -13.86
C GLY A 193 3.88 5.70 -15.14
N THR A 194 4.96 5.96 -15.86
CA THR A 194 4.94 6.66 -17.15
C THR A 194 4.11 5.92 -18.20
N ASP A 195 4.29 4.61 -18.33
CA ASP A 195 3.53 3.79 -19.27
C ASP A 195 2.02 3.79 -18.95
N ILE A 196 1.66 3.72 -17.66
CA ILE A 196 0.28 3.83 -17.21
C ILE A 196 -0.30 5.20 -17.54
N TYR A 197 0.42 6.29 -17.23
CA TYR A 197 0.00 7.64 -17.54
C TYR A 197 -0.31 7.80 -19.04
N ASN A 198 0.67 7.47 -19.90
CA ASN A 198 0.52 7.58 -21.36
C ASN A 198 -0.69 6.80 -21.89
N ARG A 199 -0.92 5.64 -21.33
CA ARG A 199 -2.01 4.76 -21.76
C ARG A 199 -3.38 5.33 -21.49
N TYR A 200 -3.55 6.00 -20.36
CA TYR A 200 -4.87 6.48 -19.95
C TYR A 200 -5.14 7.94 -20.31
N THR A 201 -4.11 8.75 -20.50
CA THR A 201 -4.29 10.16 -20.91
C THR A 201 -4.09 10.38 -22.41
N GLY A 202 -3.48 9.41 -23.10
CA GLY A 202 -3.09 9.56 -24.51
C GLY A 202 -1.98 10.58 -24.75
N THR A 203 -1.29 11.03 -23.69
CA THR A 203 -0.21 12.01 -23.75
C THR A 203 1.12 11.37 -23.36
N THR A 204 2.21 11.92 -23.90
CA THR A 204 3.55 11.57 -23.43
C THR A 204 3.90 12.55 -22.31
N PRO A 205 4.25 12.09 -21.09
CA PRO A 205 4.62 12.99 -20.01
C PRO A 205 5.83 13.82 -20.40
N GLU A 206 5.87 15.07 -19.93
CA GLU A 206 7.11 15.86 -19.99
C GLU A 206 8.25 15.12 -19.27
N PRO A 207 9.49 15.27 -19.75
CA PRO A 207 10.65 14.75 -19.02
C PRO A 207 10.64 15.27 -17.58
N PRO A 208 10.90 14.42 -16.59
CA PRO A 208 10.86 14.83 -15.19
C PRO A 208 11.86 15.96 -14.93
N GLY A 209 11.35 17.07 -14.47
CA GLY A 209 12.16 18.15 -13.89
C GLY A 209 12.90 17.66 -12.62
N PRO A 210 13.80 18.48 -12.06
CA PRO A 210 14.41 18.19 -10.76
C PRO A 210 13.31 18.03 -9.71
N LEU A 211 13.52 17.08 -8.78
CA LEU A 211 12.61 16.90 -7.65
C LEU A 211 12.48 18.22 -6.88
N PRO A 212 11.26 18.62 -6.48
CA PRO A 212 11.08 19.78 -5.62
C PRO A 212 11.86 19.58 -4.32
N PRO A 213 12.37 20.66 -3.69
CA PRO A 213 12.96 20.56 -2.37
C PRO A 213 11.97 19.90 -1.41
N ILE A 214 12.46 18.99 -0.58
CA ILE A 214 11.65 18.40 0.49
C ILE A 214 11.30 19.56 1.42
N ASP A 215 10.02 19.92 1.47
CA ASP A 215 9.55 20.90 2.44
C ASP A 215 9.75 20.29 3.85
N PRO A 216 10.56 20.89 4.71
CA PRO A 216 10.77 20.35 6.04
C PRO A 216 9.42 20.36 6.76
N ASP A 217 8.89 19.19 6.93
CA ASP A 217 7.73 18.76 7.71
C ASP A 217 6.71 19.91 7.97
N PRO A 218 5.70 20.11 7.10
CA PRO A 218 4.64 21.05 7.43
C PRO A 218 4.03 20.58 8.74
N GLU A 219 4.00 21.44 9.74
CA GLU A 219 3.31 21.14 11.00
C GLU A 219 1.95 20.51 10.71
N PRO A 220 1.65 19.35 11.28
CA PRO A 220 0.34 18.75 11.09
C PRO A 220 -0.72 19.81 11.43
N PRO A 221 -1.80 19.94 10.63
CA PRO A 221 -2.85 20.89 10.94
C PRO A 221 -3.31 20.66 12.38
N PRO A 222 -3.62 21.72 13.15
CA PRO A 222 -4.07 21.57 14.49
C PRO A 222 -5.26 20.60 14.52
N TRP A 223 -5.14 19.55 15.32
CA TRP A 223 -6.14 18.52 15.47
C TRP A 223 -7.38 19.11 16.13
N GLU A 224 -8.40 19.44 15.37
CA GLU A 224 -9.71 19.82 15.85
C GLU A 224 -10.55 18.58 16.14
N GLY A 225 -10.40 17.97 17.29
CA GLY A 225 -11.24 16.85 17.69
C GLY A 225 -10.58 15.94 18.71
N GLY A 226 -10.96 16.11 19.96
CA GLY A 226 -10.40 15.49 21.16
C GLY A 226 -10.62 13.97 21.26
N THR A 227 -9.85 13.18 20.55
CA THR A 227 -9.62 11.77 20.84
C THR A 227 -8.14 11.48 20.74
N ARG A 228 -7.59 10.73 21.69
CA ARG A 228 -6.17 10.39 21.79
C ARG A 228 -5.63 9.89 20.46
N LEU A 229 -4.51 10.48 20.02
CA LEU A 229 -3.74 9.95 18.88
C LEU A 229 -3.54 8.45 19.06
N PRO A 230 -3.77 7.64 18.03
CA PRO A 230 -3.46 6.21 18.09
C PRO A 230 -2.01 6.00 18.51
N ALA A 231 -1.76 5.03 19.39
CA ALA A 231 -0.45 4.77 20.00
C ALA A 231 0.70 4.61 18.97
N TRP A 232 0.40 4.21 17.73
CA TRP A 232 1.39 4.07 16.67
C TRP A 232 1.91 5.41 16.09
N ILE A 233 1.17 6.51 16.25
CA ILE A 233 1.69 7.86 15.91
C ILE A 233 2.77 8.28 16.92
N LEU A 234 2.64 7.87 18.17
CA LEU A 234 3.63 8.15 19.21
C LEU A 234 4.89 7.30 19.06
N SER A 235 4.80 6.11 18.46
CA SER A 235 5.96 5.24 18.24
C SER A 235 6.86 5.69 17.07
N LYS A 236 6.41 6.60 16.19
CA LYS A 236 7.25 7.15 15.11
C LYS A 236 8.44 7.98 15.60
N LYS A 237 8.40 8.53 16.82
CA LYS A 237 9.54 9.28 17.39
C LYS A 237 10.70 8.41 17.86
N GLU A 238 10.53 7.09 17.98
CA GLU A 238 11.54 6.16 18.51
C GLU A 238 11.96 5.03 17.56
N VAL A 239 11.45 4.98 16.33
CA VAL A 239 11.94 3.99 15.36
C VAL A 239 13.30 4.44 14.87
N ASN A 240 14.31 4.00 15.62
CA ASN A 240 15.71 4.15 15.30
C ASN A 240 15.96 3.63 13.88
N ASN A 241 16.58 4.42 13.01
CA ASN A 241 16.93 4.15 11.61
C ASN A 241 17.55 2.75 11.35
N ASN A 242 18.03 2.09 12.38
CA ASN A 242 18.63 0.75 12.30
C ASN A 242 17.62 -0.39 12.16
N ASN A 243 16.37 -0.22 12.58
CA ASN A 243 15.36 -1.28 12.49
C ASN A 243 14.67 -1.30 11.11
N VAL A 244 14.54 -0.14 10.46
CA VAL A 244 13.97 -0.05 9.10
C VAL A 244 14.88 -0.75 8.09
N LYS A 245 16.21 -0.60 8.20
CA LYS A 245 17.17 -1.28 7.32
C LYS A 245 17.14 -2.82 7.43
N ARG A 246 16.74 -3.36 8.57
CA ARG A 246 16.66 -4.83 8.76
C ARG A 246 15.45 -5.47 8.09
N PHE A 247 14.33 -4.74 8.02
CA PHE A 247 13.08 -5.26 7.45
C PHE A 247 13.13 -5.46 5.93
N TYR A 248 13.94 -4.65 5.23
CA TYR A 248 13.95 -4.61 3.77
C TYR A 248 15.20 -5.22 3.13
N ARG A 249 16.24 -5.51 3.92
CA ARG A 249 17.43 -6.24 3.41
C ARG A 249 17.13 -7.69 2.99
N THR A 250 16.04 -8.26 3.45
CA THR A 250 15.61 -9.61 3.08
C THR A 250 14.79 -9.66 1.79
N ARG A 251 14.46 -8.50 1.18
CA ARG A 251 13.61 -8.44 -0.02
C ARG A 251 14.35 -8.41 -1.36
N ASN A 252 15.66 -8.54 -1.39
CA ASN A 252 16.38 -8.57 -2.67
C ASN A 252 16.88 -9.99 -3.00
N PRO A 253 16.10 -10.83 -3.75
CA PRO A 253 16.53 -12.16 -4.17
C PRO A 253 17.40 -12.12 -5.45
N ARG A 254 17.93 -10.95 -5.84
CA ARG A 254 18.81 -10.86 -7.02
C ARG A 254 20.27 -10.73 -6.60
N LYS A 255 20.81 -11.79 -6.02
CA LYS A 255 22.22 -12.18 -6.11
C LYS A 255 22.30 -13.69 -5.87
N LEU A 256 22.01 -14.42 -6.90
CA LEU A 256 22.63 -15.67 -7.32
C LEU A 256 22.47 -15.75 -8.83
#